data_faf203d5776ab4b0f1576604dff7026a
#
_entry.id   faf203d5776ab4b0f1576604dff7026a
#
_cell.length_a   1.000
_cell.length_b   1.000
_cell.length_c   1.000
_cell.angle_alpha   90.00
_cell.angle_beta   90.00
_cell.angle_gamma   90.00
#
_symmetry.space_group_name_H-M   'P 1'
#
loop_
_entity.id
_entity.type
_entity.pdbx_description
1 polymer ?
#
loop_
_entity_poly.entity_id
_entity_poly.type
_entity_poly.pdbx_seq_one_letter_code
_entity_poly.pdbx_strand_id
1 'polypeptide(L)'
;MMLVVSMGLFTLLMSYLVTNDVQVTAKDNNESINRKTSAAVNAILEMIHFDTLIFLNNIELLSGKNDKQDVTIQAVETYLFNQKKEFAAVILIKKGEESSVFINQTFFNANEIDASDITDFMVAHQDEVLRSINGQVLMRNTGKTFPIPILAMFSPLEKGQSVAVVFLSVENLTENFSSGANSSFMIDEEGNLLIHSDQDLIKDNKNLKDIAFVKAILNSNREIDEPYIDENGIEYFAAFQKVIIDRTVANATIITLIEREVVFEGIQMTTTRNIYLSIAILFLAILFVYHFSNSLSSSLHRLSDAALKIENGRYDLNLTVKTSDETGVLTESFITMGYALENFERFTNKAIVAMARKGKLSLGGVYKIATVCFAFIRDFSEMMEDYDAQEVVEFVNDYLKLMVPCITATNGEVDKFLTQGGVIIMALWGTLESEGAEKDALNCIKSVLMMRSCLRSLNEKRLKQGKPLIKIGNGINTGELVSGQMGSNERMEYTVIGDTVNFAARVEGPNDAFDTDILITENTWNRIGEHLVTEEMPGFEVKGKEKPVRVFAVVNIKDEEESTALFQMLQTIPDIDMNLAKRCVGNDGPKTLTEVRERWRS
;
A
#
# COMPACT_ATOMS: atom_id res chain seq x y z
N MET A 1 10.33 2.47 6.11
CA MET A 1 11.71 2.96 6.00
C MET A 1 12.16 3.10 4.54
N MET A 2 12.03 2.07 3.68
CA MET A 2 12.43 2.13 2.26
C MET A 2 11.75 3.26 1.47
N LEU A 3 10.47 3.49 1.67
CA LEU A 3 9.67 4.52 1.00
C LEU A 3 10.11 5.95 1.39
N VAL A 4 10.45 6.18 2.66
CA VAL A 4 10.96 7.48 3.15
C VAL A 4 12.32 7.79 2.55
N VAL A 5 13.22 6.78 2.50
CA VAL A 5 14.56 6.93 1.92
C VAL A 5 14.47 7.17 0.41
N SER A 6 13.63 6.43 -0.32
CA SER A 6 13.45 6.63 -1.77
C SER A 6 12.85 7.99 -2.12
N MET A 7 11.85 8.47 -1.36
CA MET A 7 11.29 9.81 -1.56
C MET A 7 12.28 10.91 -1.22
N GLY A 8 13.05 10.77 -0.13
CA GLY A 8 14.11 11.71 0.21
C GLY A 8 15.18 11.81 -0.87
N LEU A 9 15.64 10.67 -1.37
CA LEU A 9 16.61 10.60 -2.46
C LEU A 9 16.04 11.20 -3.76
N PHE A 10 14.80 10.92 -4.09
CA PHE A 10 14.11 11.47 -5.25
C PHE A 10 13.98 12.99 -5.16
N THR A 11 13.59 13.52 -4.00
CA THR A 11 13.46 14.98 -3.79
C THR A 11 14.81 15.68 -3.91
N LEU A 12 15.89 15.11 -3.37
CA LEU A 12 17.24 15.64 -3.51
C LEU A 12 17.72 15.61 -4.97
N LEU A 13 17.48 14.49 -5.67
CA LEU A 13 17.84 14.34 -7.09
C LEU A 13 17.07 15.35 -7.96
N MET A 14 15.77 15.50 -7.75
CA MET A 14 14.95 16.48 -8.47
C MET A 14 15.37 17.91 -8.17
N SER A 15 15.69 18.25 -6.93
CA SER A 15 16.21 19.57 -6.59
C SER A 15 17.53 19.87 -7.31
N TYR A 16 18.45 18.90 -7.34
CA TYR A 16 19.72 19.03 -8.07
C TYR A 16 19.50 19.22 -9.56
N LEU A 17 18.65 18.39 -10.19
CA LEU A 17 18.36 18.47 -11.64
C LEU A 17 17.71 19.81 -12.00
N VAL A 18 16.73 20.26 -11.23
CA VAL A 18 16.05 21.55 -11.46
C VAL A 18 17.03 22.71 -11.33
N THR A 19 17.89 22.70 -10.31
CA THR A 19 18.91 23.75 -10.14
C THR A 19 19.87 23.82 -11.31
N ASN A 20 20.35 22.69 -11.77
CA ASN A 20 21.26 22.60 -12.92
C ASN A 20 20.57 23.02 -14.24
N ASP A 21 19.35 22.58 -14.47
CA ASP A 21 18.57 22.90 -15.69
C ASP A 21 18.26 24.39 -15.79
N VAL A 22 17.91 25.02 -14.67
CA VAL A 22 17.65 26.47 -14.63
C VAL A 22 18.93 27.27 -14.82
N GLN A 23 20.06 26.83 -14.30
CA GLN A 23 21.35 27.49 -14.56
C GLN A 23 21.71 27.49 -16.04
N VAL A 24 21.57 26.34 -16.70
CA VAL A 24 21.81 26.20 -18.14
C VAL A 24 20.82 27.06 -18.93
N THR A 25 19.54 26.99 -18.61
CA THR A 25 18.48 27.77 -19.28
C THR A 25 18.70 29.28 -19.11
N ALA A 26 19.12 29.74 -17.93
CA ALA A 26 19.41 31.15 -17.69
C ALA A 26 20.61 31.63 -18.51
N LYS A 27 21.67 30.84 -18.62
CA LYS A 27 22.82 31.12 -19.46
C LYS A 27 22.43 31.21 -20.94
N ASP A 28 21.71 30.20 -21.44
CA ASP A 28 21.25 30.17 -22.85
C ASP A 28 20.32 31.36 -23.18
N ASN A 29 19.44 31.71 -22.25
CA ASN A 29 18.56 32.87 -22.39
C ASN A 29 19.35 34.18 -22.41
N ASN A 30 20.33 34.33 -21.49
CA ASN A 30 21.20 35.51 -21.48
C ASN A 30 22.01 35.66 -22.77
N GLU A 31 22.57 34.56 -23.30
CA GLU A 31 23.22 34.56 -24.61
C GLU A 31 22.26 34.91 -25.75
N SER A 32 21.05 34.37 -25.73
CA SER A 32 20.02 34.66 -26.74
C SER A 32 19.63 36.15 -26.73
N ILE A 33 19.49 36.74 -25.52
CA ILE A 33 19.22 38.18 -25.38
C ILE A 33 20.40 38.98 -25.92
N ASN A 34 21.63 38.62 -25.53
CA ASN A 34 22.84 39.30 -26.01
C ASN A 34 22.93 39.25 -27.53
N ARG A 35 22.69 38.09 -28.18
CA ARG A 35 22.68 37.93 -29.64
C ARG A 35 21.62 38.83 -30.32
N LYS A 36 20.40 38.87 -29.74
CA LYS A 36 19.30 39.71 -30.27
C LYS A 36 19.64 41.20 -30.16
N THR A 37 20.11 41.64 -28.99
CA THR A 37 20.55 43.02 -28.78
C THR A 37 21.68 43.38 -29.72
N SER A 38 22.69 42.53 -29.84
CA SER A 38 23.83 42.76 -30.73
C SER A 38 23.40 42.80 -32.21
N ALA A 39 22.50 41.94 -32.65
CA ALA A 39 21.98 41.95 -34.01
C ALA A 39 21.19 43.22 -34.29
N ALA A 40 20.35 43.68 -33.36
CA ALA A 40 19.59 44.94 -33.51
C ALA A 40 20.51 46.15 -33.59
N VAL A 41 21.47 46.23 -32.66
CA VAL A 41 22.44 47.35 -32.61
C VAL A 41 23.32 47.35 -33.90
N ASN A 42 23.85 46.20 -34.30
CA ASN A 42 24.63 46.08 -35.53
C ASN A 42 23.82 46.54 -36.76
N ALA A 43 22.55 46.13 -36.86
CA ALA A 43 21.71 46.56 -37.99
C ALA A 43 21.48 48.07 -38.02
N ILE A 44 21.29 48.69 -36.84
CA ILE A 44 21.15 50.15 -36.75
C ILE A 44 22.45 50.84 -37.14
N LEU A 45 23.59 50.40 -36.63
CA LEU A 45 24.90 50.99 -36.92
C LEU A 45 25.32 50.78 -38.39
N GLU A 46 25.01 49.64 -38.98
CA GLU A 46 25.21 49.39 -40.40
C GLU A 46 24.32 50.30 -41.28
N MET A 47 23.06 50.49 -40.89
CA MET A 47 22.19 51.43 -41.59
C MET A 47 22.72 52.87 -41.51
N ILE A 48 23.18 53.30 -40.33
CA ILE A 48 23.80 54.63 -40.14
C ILE A 48 25.06 54.77 -40.98
N HIS A 49 25.91 53.76 -41.01
CA HIS A 49 27.09 53.73 -41.89
C HIS A 49 26.71 53.87 -43.35
N PHE A 50 25.73 53.11 -43.84
CA PHE A 50 25.25 53.15 -45.22
C PHE A 50 24.62 54.50 -45.58
N ASP A 51 23.77 55.06 -44.69
CA ASP A 51 23.17 56.38 -44.89
C ASP A 51 24.26 57.48 -44.97
N THR A 52 25.29 57.35 -44.19
CA THR A 52 26.45 58.27 -44.22
C THR A 52 27.19 58.18 -45.54
N LEU A 53 27.44 56.99 -46.04
CA LEU A 53 28.07 56.76 -47.35
C LEU A 53 27.27 57.40 -48.51
N ILE A 54 25.95 57.18 -48.50
CA ILE A 54 25.05 57.74 -49.50
C ILE A 54 25.09 59.28 -49.45
N PHE A 55 25.01 59.81 -48.22
CA PHE A 55 25.05 61.24 -48.00
C PHE A 55 26.35 61.85 -48.55
N LEU A 56 27.50 61.33 -48.17
CA LEU A 56 28.80 61.88 -48.55
C LEU A 56 29.08 61.68 -50.03
N ASN A 57 28.68 60.58 -50.65
CA ASN A 57 28.78 60.39 -52.09
C ASN A 57 27.93 61.42 -52.87
N ASN A 58 26.72 61.73 -52.40
CA ASN A 58 25.91 62.79 -53.02
C ASN A 58 26.55 64.13 -52.89
N ILE A 59 27.14 64.48 -51.76
CA ILE A 59 27.90 65.73 -51.58
C ILE A 59 29.08 65.83 -52.58
N GLU A 60 29.84 64.74 -52.71
CA GLU A 60 31.00 64.70 -53.62
C GLU A 60 30.60 64.84 -55.09
N LEU A 61 29.53 64.18 -55.51
CA LEU A 61 28.98 64.30 -56.88
C LEU A 61 28.52 65.74 -57.19
N LEU A 62 28.07 66.46 -56.16
CA LEU A 62 27.61 67.85 -56.36
C LEU A 62 28.75 68.86 -56.27
N SER A 63 29.80 68.58 -55.55
CA SER A 63 30.98 69.47 -55.42
C SER A 63 31.76 69.65 -56.72
N GLY A 64 31.55 68.81 -57.75
CA GLY A 64 32.22 68.87 -59.11
C GLY A 64 31.52 69.69 -60.19
N LYS A 65 30.37 70.35 -59.93
CA LYS A 65 29.56 71.02 -60.94
C LYS A 65 29.05 72.42 -60.55
N ASN A 66 29.70 73.48 -61.04
CA ASN A 66 29.25 74.89 -61.23
C ASN A 66 28.43 75.64 -60.16
N ASP A 67 28.59 77.01 -60.15
CA ASP A 67 28.07 78.19 -59.44
C ASP A 67 26.71 78.18 -58.63
N LYS A 68 26.02 77.10 -58.49
CA LYS A 68 24.83 76.91 -57.57
C LYS A 68 25.04 75.86 -56.50
N GLN A 69 26.27 75.60 -56.15
CA GLN A 69 26.73 74.50 -55.33
C GLN A 69 26.17 74.55 -53.92
N ASP A 70 26.22 75.66 -53.22
CA ASP A 70 25.86 75.81 -51.83
C ASP A 70 24.38 75.52 -51.53
N VAL A 71 23.48 75.95 -52.43
CA VAL A 71 22.04 75.73 -52.25
C VAL A 71 21.67 74.23 -52.39
N THR A 72 22.38 73.51 -53.27
CA THR A 72 22.10 72.11 -53.57
C THR A 72 22.69 71.21 -52.46
N ILE A 73 23.87 71.52 -51.93
CA ILE A 73 24.48 70.85 -50.80
C ILE A 73 23.61 71.05 -49.53
N GLN A 74 23.18 72.28 -49.31
CA GLN A 74 22.30 72.62 -48.19
C GLN A 74 20.94 71.90 -48.22
N ALA A 75 20.41 71.61 -49.45
CA ALA A 75 19.18 70.83 -49.61
C ALA A 75 19.39 69.35 -49.27
N VAL A 76 20.52 68.74 -49.65
CA VAL A 76 20.86 67.35 -49.35
C VAL A 76 21.13 67.18 -47.83
N GLU A 77 21.83 68.13 -47.22
CA GLU A 77 22.07 68.18 -45.78
C GLU A 77 20.73 68.25 -45.00
N THR A 78 19.87 69.21 -45.40
CA THR A 78 18.54 69.36 -44.81
C THR A 78 17.70 68.11 -44.93
N TYR A 79 17.78 67.46 -46.14
CA TYR A 79 17.06 66.18 -46.33
C TYR A 79 17.55 65.06 -45.37
N LEU A 80 18.87 64.83 -45.27
CA LEU A 80 19.42 63.83 -44.33
C LEU A 80 18.93 64.07 -42.92
N PHE A 81 19.14 65.27 -42.37
CA PHE A 81 18.85 65.59 -40.97
C PHE A 81 17.34 65.62 -40.67
N ASN A 82 16.49 65.93 -41.64
CA ASN A 82 15.04 65.81 -41.45
C ASN A 82 14.55 64.35 -41.44
N GLN A 83 15.16 63.47 -42.24
CA GLN A 83 14.77 62.05 -42.30
C GLN A 83 15.40 61.22 -41.16
N LYS A 84 16.59 61.58 -40.75
CA LYS A 84 17.42 60.86 -39.78
C LYS A 84 17.72 61.73 -38.55
N LYS A 85 16.77 61.80 -37.66
CA LYS A 85 16.83 62.65 -36.44
C LYS A 85 17.92 62.22 -35.47
N GLU A 86 18.39 60.98 -35.58
CA GLU A 86 19.49 60.44 -34.75
C GLU A 86 20.87 61.05 -35.09
N PHE A 87 21.04 61.63 -36.30
CA PHE A 87 22.28 62.26 -36.69
C PHE A 87 22.39 63.67 -36.08
N ALA A 88 23.43 63.92 -35.26
CA ALA A 88 23.76 65.21 -34.71
C ALA A 88 24.70 65.99 -35.65
N ALA A 89 25.74 65.32 -36.17
CA ALA A 89 26.66 65.90 -37.15
C ALA A 89 27.37 64.80 -37.95
N VAL A 90 27.84 65.14 -39.13
CA VAL A 90 28.70 64.32 -39.97
C VAL A 90 29.91 65.12 -40.42
N ILE A 91 31.12 64.56 -40.24
CA ILE A 91 32.37 65.20 -40.65
C ILE A 91 33.06 64.30 -41.68
N LEU A 92 33.44 64.88 -42.80
CA LEU A 92 34.28 64.22 -43.77
C LEU A 92 35.73 64.75 -43.66
N ILE A 93 36.66 63.87 -43.36
CA ILE A 93 38.09 64.17 -43.27
C ILE A 93 38.82 63.49 -44.46
N LYS A 94 39.43 64.25 -45.31
CA LYS A 94 40.31 63.77 -46.41
C LYS A 94 41.76 64.07 -46.06
N LYS A 95 42.65 63.17 -46.42
CA LYS A 95 44.09 63.37 -46.16
C LYS A 95 44.64 64.50 -46.97
N GLY A 96 45.08 65.58 -46.29
CA GLY A 96 45.67 66.76 -46.95
C GLY A 96 44.67 67.81 -47.40
N GLU A 97 43.39 67.67 -47.09
CA GLU A 97 42.33 68.65 -47.38
C GLU A 97 41.73 69.16 -46.03
N GLU A 98 41.04 70.31 -46.14
CA GLU A 98 40.25 70.80 -44.95
C GLU A 98 39.04 69.88 -44.76
N SER A 99 38.71 69.65 -43.49
CA SER A 99 37.54 68.86 -43.11
C SER A 99 36.24 69.55 -43.46
N SER A 100 35.27 68.81 -44.04
CA SER A 100 33.92 69.28 -44.27
C SER A 100 33.02 68.87 -43.12
N VAL A 101 32.37 69.84 -42.50
CA VAL A 101 31.52 69.61 -41.30
C VAL A 101 30.07 69.94 -41.64
N PHE A 102 29.16 68.99 -41.42
CA PHE A 102 27.72 69.09 -41.65
C PHE A 102 27.01 68.90 -40.28
N ILE A 103 26.20 69.90 -39.90
CA ILE A 103 25.62 69.99 -38.55
C ILE A 103 24.09 69.99 -38.62
N ASN A 104 23.44 69.12 -37.88
CA ASN A 104 22.00 69.16 -37.66
C ASN A 104 21.63 70.34 -36.72
N GLN A 105 21.39 71.50 -37.33
CA GLN A 105 21.08 72.72 -36.54
C GLN A 105 19.85 72.57 -35.66
N THR A 106 18.84 71.78 -36.09
CA THR A 106 17.64 71.51 -35.32
C THR A 106 17.98 70.72 -34.04
N PHE A 107 18.83 69.69 -34.20
CA PHE A 107 19.28 68.86 -33.08
C PHE A 107 20.17 69.65 -32.10
N PHE A 108 21.10 70.46 -32.60
CA PHE A 108 22.00 71.27 -31.81
C PHE A 108 21.24 72.31 -31.01
N ASN A 109 20.30 73.03 -31.63
CA ASN A 109 19.48 74.03 -30.94
C ASN A 109 18.57 73.40 -29.89
N ALA A 110 18.01 72.21 -30.16
CA ALA A 110 17.12 71.55 -29.23
C ALA A 110 17.84 71.00 -27.99
N ASN A 111 19.15 70.72 -28.11
CA ASN A 111 19.95 70.11 -27.03
C ASN A 111 21.03 71.04 -26.48
N GLU A 112 20.99 72.32 -26.82
CA GLU A 112 21.91 73.35 -26.35
C GLU A 112 23.39 73.00 -26.60
N ILE A 113 23.70 72.41 -27.78
CA ILE A 113 25.04 72.02 -28.20
C ILE A 113 25.70 73.15 -28.96
N ASP A 114 26.96 73.47 -28.61
CA ASP A 114 27.76 74.46 -29.38
C ASP A 114 28.56 73.75 -30.49
N ALA A 115 28.71 74.41 -31.62
CA ALA A 115 29.52 73.88 -32.72
C ALA A 115 31.02 73.74 -32.36
N SER A 116 31.50 74.51 -31.37
CA SER A 116 32.84 74.38 -30.80
C SER A 116 33.08 73.04 -30.11
N ASP A 117 32.03 72.42 -29.53
CA ASP A 117 32.13 71.11 -28.89
C ASP A 117 32.62 70.00 -29.86
N ILE A 118 32.21 70.08 -31.12
CA ILE A 118 32.73 69.20 -32.16
C ILE A 118 34.23 69.41 -32.36
N THR A 119 34.67 70.66 -32.45
CA THR A 119 36.08 70.99 -32.68
C THR A 119 36.94 70.50 -31.53
N ASP A 120 36.51 70.76 -30.30
CA ASP A 120 37.21 70.31 -29.09
C ASP A 120 37.31 68.79 -29.02
N PHE A 121 36.21 68.10 -29.33
CA PHE A 121 36.22 66.64 -29.43
C PHE A 121 37.18 66.12 -30.49
N MET A 122 37.16 66.68 -31.66
CA MET A 122 38.02 66.24 -32.80
C MET A 122 39.50 66.50 -32.54
N VAL A 123 39.86 67.59 -31.83
CA VAL A 123 41.24 67.88 -31.41
C VAL A 123 41.73 66.80 -30.41
N ALA A 124 40.86 66.38 -29.51
CA ALA A 124 41.21 65.38 -28.49
C ALA A 124 41.33 63.94 -29.09
N HIS A 125 40.71 63.66 -30.26
CA HIS A 125 40.63 62.31 -30.86
C HIS A 125 41.29 62.20 -32.23
N GLN A 126 42.41 62.91 -32.43
CA GLN A 126 43.17 62.80 -33.69
C GLN A 126 43.75 61.42 -33.98
N ASP A 127 44.13 60.71 -32.93
CA ASP A 127 44.64 59.31 -33.06
C ASP A 127 43.59 58.35 -33.60
N GLU A 128 42.31 58.51 -33.18
CA GLU A 128 41.20 57.73 -33.72
C GLU A 128 40.96 57.98 -35.20
N VAL A 129 41.10 59.23 -35.63
CA VAL A 129 41.03 59.58 -37.05
C VAL A 129 42.14 58.85 -37.83
N LEU A 130 43.39 58.84 -37.34
CA LEU A 130 44.51 58.14 -37.98
C LEU A 130 44.32 56.62 -38.02
N ARG A 131 43.80 56.03 -36.95
CA ARG A 131 43.47 54.61 -36.87
C ARG A 131 42.34 54.24 -37.85
N SER A 132 41.32 55.12 -37.96
CA SER A 132 40.20 54.90 -38.88
C SER A 132 40.61 55.07 -40.33
N ILE A 133 41.49 56.01 -40.69
CA ILE A 133 42.09 56.12 -42.04
C ILE A 133 42.77 54.82 -42.41
N ASN A 134 43.41 54.12 -41.46
CA ASN A 134 44.04 52.81 -41.70
C ASN A 134 43.05 51.64 -41.77
N GLY A 135 41.74 51.90 -41.76
CA GLY A 135 40.67 50.92 -42.00
C GLY A 135 40.02 50.38 -40.74
N GLN A 136 40.19 50.99 -39.55
CA GLN A 136 39.48 50.58 -38.36
C GLN A 136 38.18 51.36 -38.17
N VAL A 137 37.12 50.68 -37.82
CA VAL A 137 35.87 51.30 -37.35
C VAL A 137 35.96 51.48 -35.85
N LEU A 138 35.91 52.74 -35.40
CA LEU A 138 36.07 53.10 -34.00
C LEU A 138 34.84 53.84 -33.49
N MET A 139 34.52 53.58 -32.23
CA MET A 139 33.44 54.26 -31.51
C MET A 139 33.99 54.90 -30.24
N ARG A 140 33.51 56.11 -29.93
CA ARG A 140 33.86 56.83 -28.71
C ARG A 140 32.62 57.50 -28.13
N ASN A 141 32.52 57.51 -26.84
CA ASN A 141 31.57 58.33 -26.14
C ASN A 141 32.12 59.77 -26.08
N THR A 142 31.28 60.75 -26.37
CA THR A 142 31.70 62.17 -26.31
C THR A 142 31.86 62.66 -24.86
N GLY A 143 31.40 61.91 -23.88
CA GLY A 143 31.57 62.22 -22.45
C GLY A 143 30.98 63.57 -22.05
N LYS A 144 31.81 64.34 -21.36
CA LYS A 144 31.44 65.69 -20.86
C LYS A 144 31.61 66.79 -21.90
N THR A 145 32.08 66.47 -23.10
CA THR A 145 32.27 67.47 -24.18
C THR A 145 30.94 68.00 -24.68
N PHE A 146 29.91 67.14 -24.70
CA PHE A 146 28.55 67.48 -25.10
C PHE A 146 27.59 67.52 -23.94
N PRO A 147 26.55 68.35 -23.93
CA PRO A 147 25.58 68.44 -22.84
C PRO A 147 24.71 67.19 -22.68
N ILE A 148 24.58 66.42 -23.75
CA ILE A 148 23.84 65.13 -23.81
C ILE A 148 24.75 63.98 -24.26
N PRO A 149 24.44 62.72 -23.96
CA PRO A 149 25.20 61.56 -24.44
C PRO A 149 25.13 61.45 -25.95
N ILE A 150 26.28 61.52 -26.59
CA ILE A 150 26.45 61.36 -28.06
C ILE A 150 27.52 60.29 -28.30
N LEU A 151 27.26 59.41 -29.25
CA LEU A 151 28.21 58.41 -29.75
C LEU A 151 28.89 58.95 -31.01
N ALA A 152 30.22 59.05 -31.00
CA ALA A 152 31.01 59.36 -32.18
C ALA A 152 31.49 58.05 -32.85
N MET A 153 31.11 57.84 -34.11
CA MET A 153 31.50 56.66 -34.90
C MET A 153 32.47 57.13 -36.01
N PHE A 154 33.69 56.62 -36.01
CA PHE A 154 34.71 56.86 -37.02
C PHE A 154 34.69 55.68 -38.01
N SER A 155 34.34 55.97 -39.26
CA SER A 155 34.21 54.95 -40.31
C SER A 155 35.14 55.27 -41.47
N PRO A 156 36.00 54.34 -41.90
CA PRO A 156 36.80 54.51 -43.09
C PRO A 156 35.89 54.51 -44.31
N LEU A 157 36.12 55.48 -45.22
CA LEU A 157 35.39 55.55 -46.50
C LEU A 157 36.24 54.96 -47.64
N GLU A 158 37.35 55.57 -47.95
CA GLU A 158 38.34 55.02 -48.85
C GLU A 158 39.60 54.66 -48.07
N LYS A 159 39.99 53.40 -48.18
CA LYS A 159 41.09 52.85 -47.40
C LYS A 159 42.38 53.66 -47.56
N GLY A 160 42.81 54.31 -46.49
CA GLY A 160 44.01 55.11 -46.46
C GLY A 160 43.87 56.57 -46.99
N GLN A 161 42.65 57.03 -47.33
CA GLN A 161 42.44 58.36 -47.85
C GLN A 161 41.44 59.25 -47.10
N SER A 162 40.30 58.66 -46.65
CA SER A 162 39.24 59.47 -45.99
C SER A 162 38.51 58.72 -44.88
N VAL A 163 37.95 59.48 -43.97
CA VAL A 163 37.16 58.98 -42.82
C VAL A 163 35.90 59.83 -42.68
N ALA A 164 34.78 59.17 -42.45
CA ALA A 164 33.59 59.83 -41.94
C ALA A 164 33.54 59.73 -40.41
N VAL A 165 33.31 60.82 -39.72
CA VAL A 165 33.00 60.83 -38.29
C VAL A 165 31.55 61.24 -38.12
N VAL A 166 30.75 60.35 -37.57
CA VAL A 166 29.31 60.57 -37.39
C VAL A 166 29.00 60.69 -35.90
N PHE A 167 28.37 61.79 -35.52
CA PHE A 167 27.88 62.02 -34.18
C PHE A 167 26.41 61.64 -34.08
N LEU A 168 26.07 60.69 -33.21
CA LEU A 168 24.77 60.03 -33.10
C LEU A 168 24.15 60.23 -31.73
N SER A 169 22.88 60.57 -31.70
CA SER A 169 22.12 60.43 -30.45
C SER A 169 22.04 58.94 -30.02
N VAL A 170 22.32 58.70 -28.74
CA VAL A 170 22.24 57.31 -28.21
C VAL A 170 20.82 56.89 -27.86
N GLU A 171 19.84 57.82 -27.90
CA GLU A 171 18.48 57.59 -27.41
C GLU A 171 17.80 56.36 -28.04
N ASN A 172 17.78 56.28 -29.36
CA ASN A 172 17.19 55.14 -30.12
C ASN A 172 17.97 53.83 -29.92
N LEU A 173 19.27 53.93 -29.64
CA LEU A 173 20.11 52.74 -29.36
C LEU A 173 19.86 52.23 -27.97
N THR A 174 19.65 53.09 -26.98
CA THR A 174 19.44 52.76 -25.56
C THR A 174 18.22 51.88 -25.35
N GLU A 175 17.14 52.07 -26.10
CA GLU A 175 15.93 51.22 -26.02
C GLU A 175 16.22 49.75 -26.20
N ASN A 176 17.23 49.36 -26.99
CA ASN A 176 17.61 47.98 -27.22
C ASN A 176 18.37 47.35 -26.07
N PHE A 177 18.81 48.14 -25.08
CA PHE A 177 19.59 47.68 -23.94
C PHE A 177 18.76 47.45 -22.66
N SER A 178 17.48 47.77 -22.67
CA SER A 178 16.58 47.52 -21.54
C SER A 178 15.78 46.22 -21.79
N SER A 179 16.12 45.16 -21.06
CA SER A 179 15.45 43.86 -21.22
C SER A 179 15.21 43.19 -19.88
N GLY A 180 14.13 43.57 -19.20
CA GLY A 180 13.64 42.92 -17.98
C GLY A 180 14.68 42.78 -16.86
N ALA A 181 15.00 41.56 -16.46
CA ALA A 181 15.98 41.26 -15.42
C ALA A 181 17.44 41.28 -15.91
N ASN A 182 17.65 41.39 -17.22
CA ASN A 182 18.98 41.42 -17.83
C ASN A 182 19.42 42.87 -17.98
N SER A 183 20.65 43.19 -17.58
CA SER A 183 21.29 44.47 -17.82
C SER A 183 22.22 44.36 -19.03
N SER A 184 21.96 45.14 -20.07
CA SER A 184 22.81 45.15 -21.28
C SER A 184 23.49 46.53 -21.40
N PHE A 185 24.71 46.56 -21.91
CA PHE A 185 25.46 47.78 -22.20
C PHE A 185 26.54 47.53 -23.23
N MET A 186 27.05 48.61 -23.84
CA MET A 186 28.13 48.59 -24.83
C MET A 186 29.35 49.34 -24.31
N ILE A 187 30.51 48.73 -24.46
CA ILE A 187 31.81 49.34 -24.08
C ILE A 187 32.76 49.39 -25.25
N ASP A 188 33.73 50.28 -25.20
CA ASP A 188 34.87 50.29 -26.13
C ASP A 188 36.01 49.34 -25.70
N GLU A 189 37.10 49.29 -26.46
CA GLU A 189 38.28 48.48 -26.17
C GLU A 189 39.06 48.91 -24.89
N GLU A 190 38.81 50.11 -24.39
CA GLU A 190 39.43 50.66 -23.20
C GLU A 190 38.54 50.47 -21.95
N GLY A 191 37.32 49.94 -22.16
CA GLY A 191 36.32 49.75 -21.10
C GLY A 191 35.44 50.95 -20.82
N ASN A 192 35.50 52.00 -21.66
CA ASN A 192 34.61 53.15 -21.50
C ASN A 192 33.20 52.78 -21.98
N LEU A 193 32.20 53.26 -21.23
CA LEU A 193 30.81 52.99 -21.51
C LEU A 193 30.34 53.82 -22.72
N LEU A 194 29.91 53.13 -23.78
CA LEU A 194 29.39 53.71 -25.01
C LEU A 194 27.87 53.89 -25.00
N ILE A 195 27.15 52.84 -24.58
CA ILE A 195 25.67 52.84 -24.48
C ILE A 195 25.27 52.07 -23.23
N HIS A 196 24.31 52.64 -22.48
CA HIS A 196 23.71 52.03 -21.30
C HIS A 196 22.24 52.50 -21.18
N SER A 197 21.39 51.72 -20.53
CA SER A 197 20.00 52.14 -20.24
C SER A 197 19.94 53.38 -19.35
N ASP A 198 20.91 53.54 -18.43
CA ASP A 198 21.10 54.74 -17.60
C ASP A 198 22.02 55.71 -18.35
N GLN A 199 21.44 56.82 -18.83
CA GLN A 199 22.14 57.85 -19.61
C GLN A 199 23.13 58.66 -18.78
N ASP A 200 22.94 58.79 -17.50
CA ASP A 200 23.85 59.54 -16.60
C ASP A 200 25.22 58.85 -16.54
N LEU A 201 25.24 57.50 -16.55
CA LEU A 201 26.48 56.73 -16.61
C LEU A 201 27.27 56.94 -17.93
N ILE A 202 26.57 57.16 -19.05
CA ILE A 202 27.19 57.45 -20.32
C ILE A 202 27.81 58.85 -20.30
N LYS A 203 27.04 59.83 -19.79
CA LYS A 203 27.47 61.26 -19.69
C LYS A 203 28.73 61.39 -18.84
N ASP A 204 28.80 60.63 -17.72
CA ASP A 204 29.97 60.64 -16.82
C ASP A 204 31.19 59.94 -17.42
N ASN A 205 31.07 59.35 -18.63
CA ASN A 205 32.08 58.53 -19.30
C ASN A 205 32.69 57.48 -18.37
N LYS A 206 31.83 56.77 -17.69
CA LYS A 206 32.25 55.75 -16.71
C LYS A 206 33.09 54.67 -17.39
N ASN A 207 34.31 54.45 -16.86
CA ASN A 207 35.16 53.39 -17.30
C ASN A 207 34.92 52.14 -16.45
N LEU A 208 34.68 51.00 -17.09
CA LEU A 208 34.36 49.72 -16.47
C LEU A 208 35.52 48.72 -16.50
N LYS A 209 36.73 49.15 -16.96
CA LYS A 209 37.89 48.29 -17.15
C LYS A 209 38.36 47.54 -15.91
N ASP A 210 38.19 48.19 -14.72
CA ASP A 210 38.61 47.60 -13.47
C ASP A 210 37.64 46.52 -12.96
N ILE A 211 36.44 46.46 -13.53
CA ILE A 211 35.50 45.39 -13.21
C ILE A 211 36.05 44.08 -13.78
N ALA A 212 36.18 43.09 -12.90
CA ALA A 212 36.90 41.84 -13.20
C ALA A 212 36.37 41.12 -14.46
N PHE A 213 35.05 41.09 -14.70
CA PHE A 213 34.49 40.45 -15.90
C PHE A 213 34.75 41.27 -17.19
N VAL A 214 34.69 42.62 -17.11
CA VAL A 214 35.01 43.47 -18.25
C VAL A 214 36.47 43.27 -18.65
N LYS A 215 37.38 43.24 -17.71
CA LYS A 215 38.78 42.95 -17.91
C LYS A 215 39.01 41.57 -18.54
N ALA A 216 38.26 40.56 -18.11
CA ALA A 216 38.35 39.22 -18.71
C ALA A 216 37.79 39.21 -20.15
N ILE A 217 36.66 39.85 -20.42
CA ILE A 217 36.06 39.94 -21.76
C ILE A 217 37.02 40.71 -22.71
N LEU A 218 37.61 41.78 -22.27
CA LEU A 218 38.56 42.58 -23.11
C LEU A 218 39.84 41.78 -23.40
N ASN A 219 40.29 40.92 -22.49
CA ASN A 219 41.53 40.14 -22.62
C ASN A 219 41.32 38.75 -23.27
N SER A 220 40.11 38.21 -23.28
CA SER A 220 39.80 36.89 -23.83
C SER A 220 38.90 36.96 -25.06
N ASN A 221 39.30 36.27 -26.13
CA ASN A 221 38.40 36.02 -27.26
C ASN A 221 37.50 34.80 -27.10
N ARG A 222 37.35 34.27 -25.86
CA ARG A 222 36.60 33.05 -25.54
C ARG A 222 35.40 33.39 -24.67
N GLU A 223 34.31 32.67 -24.89
CA GLU A 223 33.14 32.65 -23.99
C GLU A 223 33.60 32.32 -22.58
N ILE A 224 33.03 33.00 -21.59
CA ILE A 224 33.35 32.81 -20.19
C ILE A 224 32.24 31.91 -19.61
N ASP A 225 32.63 30.66 -19.31
CA ASP A 225 31.68 29.64 -18.84
C ASP A 225 31.34 29.73 -17.35
N GLU A 226 32.13 30.48 -16.58
CA GLU A 226 31.95 30.60 -15.12
C GLU A 226 31.20 31.88 -14.73
N PRO A 227 30.36 31.80 -13.66
CA PRO A 227 29.73 33.01 -13.11
C PRO A 227 30.78 34.01 -12.62
N TYR A 228 30.44 35.23 -12.76
CA TYR A 228 31.29 36.39 -12.44
C TYR A 228 30.93 36.95 -11.08
N ILE A 229 31.88 37.26 -10.23
CA ILE A 229 31.68 37.87 -8.94
C ILE A 229 32.14 39.34 -9.04
N ASP A 230 31.27 40.31 -8.71
CA ASP A 230 31.62 41.70 -8.62
C ASP A 230 32.32 42.05 -7.29
N GLU A 231 32.71 43.34 -7.12
CA GLU A 231 33.36 43.83 -5.91
C GLU A 231 32.47 43.74 -4.67
N ASN A 232 31.13 43.62 -4.84
CA ASN A 232 30.15 43.48 -3.77
C ASN A 232 29.83 42.04 -3.44
N GLY A 233 30.45 41.08 -4.17
CA GLY A 233 30.23 39.65 -3.98
C GLY A 233 29.00 39.13 -4.72
N ILE A 234 28.40 39.92 -5.62
CA ILE A 234 27.25 39.50 -6.43
C ILE A 234 27.75 38.68 -7.63
N GLU A 235 27.13 37.49 -7.85
CA GLU A 235 27.45 36.63 -8.96
C GLU A 235 26.58 36.94 -10.18
N TYR A 236 27.18 37.05 -11.36
CA TYR A 236 26.51 37.31 -12.62
C TYR A 236 26.83 36.26 -13.68
N PHE A 237 25.84 35.92 -14.51
CA PHE A 237 26.09 35.27 -15.79
C PHE A 237 26.24 36.37 -16.85
N ALA A 238 27.38 36.36 -17.55
CA ALA A 238 27.72 37.34 -18.59
C ALA A 238 27.72 36.70 -19.96
N ALA A 239 27.11 37.37 -20.92
CA ALA A 239 27.24 37.08 -22.35
C ALA A 239 27.77 38.30 -23.08
N PHE A 240 28.62 38.14 -24.08
CA PHE A 240 29.16 39.26 -24.82
C PHE A 240 29.26 38.97 -26.31
N GLN A 241 29.21 40.00 -27.13
CA GLN A 241 29.41 39.96 -28.58
C GLN A 241 30.06 41.24 -29.09
N LYS A 242 31.02 41.08 -30.01
CA LYS A 242 31.67 42.24 -30.66
C LYS A 242 30.76 42.84 -31.72
N VAL A 243 30.77 44.15 -31.82
CA VAL A 243 30.05 44.90 -32.86
C VAL A 243 30.75 44.74 -34.21
N ILE A 244 29.97 44.46 -35.24
CA ILE A 244 30.47 44.27 -36.63
C ILE A 244 29.76 45.28 -37.52
N ILE A 245 30.54 46.11 -38.27
CA ILE A 245 30.02 47.07 -39.22
C ILE A 245 30.78 46.88 -40.54
N ASP A 246 30.07 46.75 -41.64
CA ASP A 246 30.64 46.48 -42.94
C ASP A 246 31.71 45.39 -42.94
N ARG A 247 31.37 44.21 -42.31
CA ARG A 247 32.27 43.06 -42.13
C ARG A 247 33.55 43.34 -41.33
N THR A 248 33.69 44.54 -40.78
CA THR A 248 34.82 44.91 -39.94
C THR A 248 34.42 44.84 -38.46
N VAL A 249 35.24 44.18 -37.64
CA VAL A 249 35.01 44.15 -36.18
C VAL A 249 35.37 45.55 -35.67
N ALA A 250 34.36 46.24 -35.11
CA ALA A 250 34.56 47.53 -34.46
C ALA A 250 35.23 47.35 -33.11
N ASN A 251 35.74 48.46 -32.53
CA ASN A 251 36.34 48.48 -31.19
C ASN A 251 35.28 48.41 -30.06
N ALA A 252 34.09 47.97 -30.32
CA ALA A 252 32.98 47.95 -29.36
C ALA A 252 32.50 46.52 -29.07
N THR A 253 32.10 46.28 -27.81
CA THR A 253 31.59 45.00 -27.33
C THR A 253 30.29 45.26 -26.57
N ILE A 254 29.26 44.48 -26.93
CA ILE A 254 27.98 44.47 -26.22
C ILE A 254 28.01 43.34 -25.19
N ILE A 255 27.69 43.70 -23.92
CA ILE A 255 27.69 42.79 -22.79
C ILE A 255 26.28 42.77 -22.24
N THR A 256 25.80 41.54 -21.90
CA THR A 256 24.53 41.36 -21.21
C THR A 256 24.78 40.57 -19.94
N LEU A 257 24.26 41.03 -18.84
CA LEU A 257 24.42 40.44 -17.48
C LEU A 257 23.06 40.06 -16.91
N ILE A 258 23.05 38.98 -16.16
CA ILE A 258 21.92 38.62 -15.28
C ILE A 258 22.46 38.16 -13.94
N GLU A 259 21.89 38.69 -12.86
CA GLU A 259 22.28 38.31 -11.51
C GLU A 259 21.86 36.88 -11.23
N ARG A 260 22.78 36.09 -10.68
CA ARG A 260 22.50 34.70 -10.30
C ARG A 260 21.38 34.63 -9.26
N GLU A 261 21.35 35.52 -8.31
CA GLU A 261 20.36 35.57 -7.25
C GLU A 261 18.94 35.73 -7.82
N VAL A 262 18.76 36.63 -8.79
CA VAL A 262 17.47 36.83 -9.50
C VAL A 262 17.00 35.57 -10.21
N VAL A 263 17.93 34.85 -10.84
CA VAL A 263 17.64 33.57 -11.51
C VAL A 263 17.21 32.50 -10.51
N PHE A 264 17.85 32.46 -9.34
CA PHE A 264 17.62 31.43 -8.33
C PHE A 264 16.51 31.77 -7.33
N GLU A 265 16.08 33.03 -7.20
CA GLU A 265 14.98 33.45 -6.30
C GLU A 265 13.68 32.67 -6.62
N GLY A 266 13.33 32.56 -7.88
CA GLY A 266 12.18 31.76 -8.34
C GLY A 266 12.32 30.27 -8.02
N ILE A 267 13.56 29.75 -7.96
CA ILE A 267 13.84 28.33 -7.66
C ILE A 267 13.67 28.06 -6.17
N GLN A 268 14.15 28.93 -5.30
CA GLN A 268 14.01 28.76 -3.85
C GLN A 268 12.54 28.61 -3.47
N MET A 269 11.68 29.46 -4.00
CA MET A 269 10.23 29.38 -3.77
C MET A 269 9.64 28.07 -4.31
N THR A 270 10.05 27.65 -5.51
CA THR A 270 9.60 26.41 -6.13
C THR A 270 10.11 25.18 -5.38
N THR A 271 11.38 25.18 -4.97
CA THR A 271 11.99 24.10 -4.19
C THR A 271 11.32 23.93 -2.84
N THR A 272 11.08 25.04 -2.13
CA THR A 272 10.38 25.03 -0.84
C THR A 272 8.96 24.47 -0.98
N ARG A 273 8.22 24.89 -2.01
CA ARG A 273 6.88 24.37 -2.31
C ARG A 273 6.92 22.87 -2.62
N ASN A 274 7.90 22.40 -3.38
CA ASN A 274 8.07 20.99 -3.70
C ASN A 274 8.42 20.14 -2.48
N ILE A 275 9.20 20.68 -1.55
CA ILE A 275 9.50 20.02 -0.27
C ILE A 275 8.22 19.85 0.55
N TYR A 276 7.40 20.89 0.70
CA TYR A 276 6.12 20.80 1.43
C TYR A 276 5.16 19.79 0.76
N LEU A 277 5.09 19.79 -0.57
CA LEU A 277 4.28 18.83 -1.32
C LEU A 277 4.76 17.38 -1.10
N SER A 278 6.08 17.17 -1.12
CA SER A 278 6.69 15.86 -0.86
C SER A 278 6.40 15.37 0.57
N ILE A 279 6.48 16.26 1.55
CA ILE A 279 6.13 15.94 2.95
C ILE A 279 4.64 15.57 3.07
N ALA A 280 3.74 16.32 2.40
CA ALA A 280 2.31 16.03 2.41
C ALA A 280 1.99 14.68 1.76
N ILE A 281 2.60 14.35 0.61
CA ILE A 281 2.44 13.05 -0.05
C ILE A 281 2.98 11.93 0.83
N LEU A 282 4.14 12.12 1.46
CA LEU A 282 4.73 11.14 2.38
C LEU A 282 3.81 10.88 3.57
N PHE A 283 3.24 11.92 4.15
CA PHE A 283 2.29 11.80 5.26
C PHE A 283 1.03 11.01 4.85
N LEU A 284 0.46 11.31 3.68
CA LEU A 284 -0.67 10.57 3.13
C LEU A 284 -0.33 9.10 2.84
N ALA A 285 0.87 8.84 2.30
CA ALA A 285 1.34 7.48 2.05
C ALA A 285 1.50 6.67 3.34
N ILE A 286 2.06 7.27 4.40
CA ILE A 286 2.18 6.63 5.72
C ILE A 286 0.80 6.33 6.31
N LEU A 287 -0.16 7.28 6.22
CA LEU A 287 -1.55 7.08 6.65
C LEU A 287 -2.21 5.92 5.90
N PHE A 288 -2.05 5.90 4.58
CA PHE A 288 -2.58 4.82 3.73
C PHE A 288 -2.00 3.46 4.12
N VAL A 289 -0.67 3.36 4.22
CA VAL A 289 0.02 2.13 4.62
C VAL A 289 -0.42 1.67 6.01
N TYR A 290 -0.55 2.60 6.96
CA TYR A 290 -1.02 2.28 8.31
C TYR A 290 -2.43 1.69 8.31
N HIS A 291 -3.38 2.35 7.64
CA HIS A 291 -4.77 1.85 7.56
C HIS A 291 -4.88 0.54 6.80
N PHE A 292 -4.17 0.40 5.68
CA PHE A 292 -4.15 -0.82 4.88
C PHE A 292 -3.53 -1.99 5.66
N SER A 293 -2.37 -1.77 6.27
CA SER A 293 -1.67 -2.79 7.07
C SER A 293 -2.52 -3.25 8.27
N ASN A 294 -3.15 -2.31 8.97
CA ASN A 294 -4.00 -2.63 10.11
C ASN A 294 -5.26 -3.42 9.70
N SER A 295 -5.88 -3.05 8.58
CA SER A 295 -7.03 -3.77 8.03
C SER A 295 -6.67 -5.20 7.64
N LEU A 296 -5.57 -5.38 6.91
CA LEU A 296 -5.09 -6.69 6.47
C LEU A 296 -4.66 -7.58 7.66
N SER A 297 -3.87 -7.00 8.58
CA SER A 297 -3.40 -7.71 9.78
C SER A 297 -4.55 -8.15 10.67
N SER A 298 -5.56 -7.31 10.87
CA SER A 298 -6.77 -7.65 11.65
C SER A 298 -7.55 -8.80 11.03
N SER A 299 -7.71 -8.82 9.71
CA SER A 299 -8.40 -9.91 9.00
C SER A 299 -7.65 -11.23 9.11
N LEU A 300 -6.33 -11.21 8.91
CA LEU A 300 -5.47 -12.40 9.06
C LEU A 300 -5.45 -12.92 10.49
N HIS A 301 -5.42 -12.05 11.49
CA HIS A 301 -5.46 -12.45 12.91
C HIS A 301 -6.76 -13.18 13.24
N ARG A 302 -7.91 -12.67 12.77
CA ARG A 302 -9.21 -13.34 12.93
C ARG A 302 -9.27 -14.71 12.27
N LEU A 303 -8.66 -14.87 11.09
CA LEU A 303 -8.56 -16.16 10.41
C LEU A 303 -7.63 -17.13 11.16
N SER A 304 -6.51 -16.63 11.69
CA SER A 304 -5.62 -17.41 12.55
C SER A 304 -6.32 -17.91 13.82
N ASP A 305 -7.10 -17.04 14.48
CA ASP A 305 -7.90 -17.42 15.64
C ASP A 305 -8.97 -18.47 15.29
N ALA A 306 -9.59 -18.32 14.12
CA ALA A 306 -10.55 -19.30 13.62
C ALA A 306 -9.89 -20.67 13.34
N ALA A 307 -8.69 -20.67 12.76
CA ALA A 307 -7.92 -21.91 12.55
C ALA A 307 -7.58 -22.60 13.88
N LEU A 308 -7.14 -21.85 14.89
CA LEU A 308 -6.89 -22.38 16.22
C LEU A 308 -8.16 -22.90 16.90
N LYS A 309 -9.32 -22.28 16.66
CA LYS A 309 -10.60 -22.81 17.15
C LYS A 309 -10.93 -24.15 16.52
N ILE A 310 -10.78 -24.27 15.18
CA ILE A 310 -10.99 -25.53 14.44
C ILE A 310 -10.05 -26.61 14.97
N GLU A 311 -8.76 -26.30 15.18
CA GLU A 311 -7.78 -27.23 15.73
C GLU A 311 -8.22 -27.76 17.11
N ASN A 312 -8.82 -26.88 17.94
CA ASN A 312 -9.33 -27.24 19.26
C ASN A 312 -10.76 -27.83 19.23
N GLY A 313 -11.34 -28.09 18.05
CA GLY A 313 -12.67 -28.67 17.92
C GLY A 313 -13.82 -27.72 18.20
N ARG A 314 -13.59 -26.44 18.05
CA ARG A 314 -14.63 -25.41 18.14
C ARG A 314 -14.92 -24.89 16.74
N TYR A 315 -16.13 -25.14 16.25
CA TYR A 315 -16.53 -24.75 14.91
C TYR A 315 -17.40 -23.48 14.86
N ASP A 316 -17.72 -22.91 16.01
CA ASP A 316 -18.40 -21.61 16.17
C ASP A 316 -17.46 -20.46 15.82
N LEU A 317 -17.14 -20.30 14.56
CA LEU A 317 -16.06 -19.41 14.12
C LEU A 317 -16.40 -17.92 14.27
N ASN A 318 -17.69 -17.55 14.31
CA ASN A 318 -18.20 -16.16 14.39
C ASN A 318 -17.50 -15.22 13.37
N LEU A 319 -17.18 -15.77 12.19
CA LEU A 319 -16.57 -15.02 11.09
C LEU A 319 -17.66 -14.35 10.24
N THR A 320 -17.38 -13.13 9.81
CA THR A 320 -18.23 -12.41 8.85
C THR A 320 -17.36 -11.95 7.69
N VAL A 321 -17.82 -12.17 6.46
CA VAL A 321 -17.17 -11.67 5.25
C VAL A 321 -17.34 -10.16 5.21
N LYS A 322 -16.24 -9.41 5.28
CA LYS A 322 -16.24 -7.95 5.30
C LYS A 322 -15.68 -7.32 4.03
N THR A 323 -14.95 -8.09 3.24
CA THR A 323 -14.25 -7.63 2.04
C THR A 323 -14.61 -8.51 0.85
N SER A 324 -14.49 -7.96 -0.36
CA SER A 324 -14.76 -8.68 -1.61
C SER A 324 -13.46 -9.09 -2.33
N ASP A 325 -12.33 -9.10 -1.61
CA ASP A 325 -11.00 -9.48 -2.07
C ASP A 325 -10.68 -10.94 -1.70
N GLU A 326 -9.44 -11.36 -1.89
CA GLU A 326 -8.93 -12.70 -1.56
C GLU A 326 -9.12 -13.04 -0.08
N THR A 327 -9.08 -12.04 0.80
CA THR A 327 -9.33 -12.25 2.24
C THR A 327 -10.80 -12.56 2.52
N GLY A 328 -11.72 -11.97 1.75
CA GLY A 328 -13.14 -12.29 1.78
C GLY A 328 -13.42 -13.72 1.34
N VAL A 329 -12.86 -14.14 0.21
CA VAL A 329 -12.97 -15.51 -0.32
C VAL A 329 -12.40 -16.53 0.69
N LEU A 330 -11.24 -16.21 1.28
CA LEU A 330 -10.63 -17.07 2.28
C LEU A 330 -11.50 -17.16 3.54
N THR A 331 -12.11 -16.08 3.98
CA THR A 331 -13.03 -16.05 5.13
C THR A 331 -14.25 -16.94 4.87
N GLU A 332 -14.86 -16.87 3.68
CA GLU A 332 -15.99 -17.71 3.28
C GLU A 332 -15.62 -19.19 3.24
N SER A 333 -14.42 -19.50 2.72
CA SER A 333 -13.89 -20.86 2.70
C SER A 333 -13.70 -21.42 4.10
N PHE A 334 -13.20 -20.62 5.06
CA PHE A 334 -13.10 -21.03 6.47
C PHE A 334 -14.47 -21.28 7.12
N ILE A 335 -15.46 -20.44 6.83
CA ILE A 335 -16.84 -20.62 7.32
C ILE A 335 -17.39 -21.94 6.80
N THR A 336 -17.28 -22.18 5.49
CA THR A 336 -17.76 -23.39 4.83
C THR A 336 -17.07 -24.64 5.39
N MET A 337 -15.74 -24.59 5.58
CA MET A 337 -14.97 -25.66 6.20
C MET A 337 -15.42 -25.92 7.65
N GLY A 338 -15.67 -24.87 8.42
CA GLY A 338 -16.17 -24.99 9.80
C GLY A 338 -17.50 -25.73 9.85
N TYR A 339 -18.46 -25.35 8.99
CA TYR A 339 -19.75 -26.06 8.88
C TYR A 339 -19.60 -27.51 8.42
N ALA A 340 -18.74 -27.76 7.46
CA ALA A 340 -18.50 -29.13 6.99
C ALA A 340 -17.90 -30.02 8.10
N LEU A 341 -16.94 -29.50 8.85
CA LEU A 341 -16.33 -30.22 9.96
C LEU A 341 -17.29 -30.42 11.14
N GLU A 342 -18.11 -29.42 11.47
CA GLU A 342 -19.16 -29.55 12.50
C GLU A 342 -20.16 -30.65 12.13
N ASN A 343 -20.65 -30.66 10.89
CA ASN A 343 -21.55 -31.71 10.41
C ASN A 343 -20.86 -33.06 10.41
N PHE A 344 -19.60 -33.13 9.96
CA PHE A 344 -18.84 -34.37 9.97
C PHE A 344 -18.69 -34.95 11.39
N GLU A 345 -18.43 -34.08 12.39
CA GLU A 345 -18.32 -34.50 13.80
C GLU A 345 -19.63 -35.09 14.33
N ARG A 346 -20.79 -34.60 13.86
CA ARG A 346 -22.11 -35.18 14.23
C ARG A 346 -22.35 -36.58 13.70
N PHE A 347 -21.71 -36.94 12.58
CA PHE A 347 -21.82 -38.27 11.98
C PHE A 347 -20.72 -39.22 12.43
N THR A 348 -19.76 -38.76 13.22
CA THR A 348 -18.61 -39.55 13.66
C THR A 348 -18.47 -39.41 15.18
N ASN A 349 -17.93 -40.44 15.83
CA ASN A 349 -17.64 -40.36 17.28
C ASN A 349 -16.65 -39.22 17.57
N LYS A 350 -17.01 -38.32 18.52
CA LYS A 350 -16.19 -37.16 18.93
C LYS A 350 -14.77 -37.54 19.36
N ALA A 351 -14.62 -38.67 20.04
CA ALA A 351 -13.32 -39.13 20.49
C ALA A 351 -12.43 -39.55 19.32
N ILE A 352 -13.02 -40.16 18.28
CA ILE A 352 -12.32 -40.54 17.06
C ILE A 352 -11.86 -39.28 16.30
N VAL A 353 -12.73 -38.29 16.17
CA VAL A 353 -12.36 -36.99 15.56
C VAL A 353 -11.22 -36.31 16.34
N ALA A 354 -11.25 -36.38 17.68
CA ALA A 354 -10.17 -35.83 18.50
C ALA A 354 -8.84 -36.58 18.30
N MET A 355 -8.87 -37.90 18.15
CA MET A 355 -7.70 -38.73 17.83
C MET A 355 -7.17 -38.43 16.42
N ALA A 356 -8.06 -38.28 15.44
CA ALA A 356 -7.71 -37.94 14.07
C ALA A 356 -6.97 -36.58 14.02
N ARG A 357 -7.49 -35.56 14.72
CA ARG A 357 -6.87 -34.24 14.85
C ARG A 357 -5.46 -34.30 15.45
N LYS A 358 -5.25 -35.19 16.43
CA LYS A 358 -3.94 -35.39 17.08
C LYS A 358 -2.98 -36.27 16.25
N GLY A 359 -3.39 -36.72 15.06
CA GLY A 359 -2.61 -37.64 14.25
C GLY A 359 -2.35 -39.00 14.89
N LYS A 360 -3.19 -39.39 15.86
CA LYS A 360 -3.03 -40.63 16.64
C LYS A 360 -3.83 -41.80 16.06
N LEU A 361 -4.56 -41.58 14.98
CA LEU A 361 -5.22 -42.69 14.28
C LEU A 361 -4.19 -43.50 13.47
N SER A 362 -3.97 -44.75 13.85
CA SER A 362 -3.14 -45.68 13.10
C SER A 362 -4.00 -46.82 12.55
N LEU A 363 -3.71 -47.29 11.34
CA LEU A 363 -4.31 -48.49 10.77
C LEU A 363 -3.94 -49.71 11.62
N GLY A 364 -4.95 -50.54 11.89
CA GLY A 364 -4.78 -51.81 12.62
C GLY A 364 -5.60 -51.86 13.90
N GLY A 365 -5.72 -53.05 14.47
CA GLY A 365 -6.43 -53.32 15.69
C GLY A 365 -5.49 -53.61 16.85
N VAL A 366 -5.91 -53.22 18.06
CA VAL A 366 -5.19 -53.48 19.30
C VAL A 366 -6.07 -54.32 20.22
N TYR A 367 -5.48 -55.35 20.84
CA TYR A 367 -6.17 -56.12 21.88
C TYR A 367 -6.36 -55.25 23.13
N LYS A 368 -7.61 -55.18 23.59
CA LYS A 368 -8.01 -54.49 24.82
C LYS A 368 -8.97 -55.28 25.62
N ILE A 369 -8.97 -55.12 26.94
CA ILE A 369 -10.05 -55.57 27.80
C ILE A 369 -11.03 -54.40 27.90
N ALA A 370 -12.26 -54.62 27.45
CA ALA A 370 -13.29 -53.57 27.43
C ALA A 370 -14.66 -54.18 27.80
N THR A 371 -15.57 -53.29 28.21
CA THR A 371 -16.96 -53.66 28.49
C THR A 371 -17.84 -53.22 27.36
N VAL A 372 -18.67 -54.14 26.88
CA VAL A 372 -19.62 -53.96 25.77
C VAL A 372 -21.03 -54.04 26.31
N CYS A 373 -21.87 -53.07 25.95
CA CYS A 373 -23.29 -53.07 26.26
C CYS A 373 -24.10 -52.96 24.96
N PHE A 374 -25.10 -53.83 24.84
CA PHE A 374 -26.18 -53.73 23.86
C PHE A 374 -27.46 -53.34 24.60
N ALA A 375 -28.01 -52.16 24.29
CA ALA A 375 -29.28 -51.69 24.81
C ALA A 375 -30.34 -51.71 23.69
N PHE A 376 -31.39 -52.50 23.86
CA PHE A 376 -32.40 -52.76 22.87
C PHE A 376 -33.78 -52.31 23.33
N ILE A 377 -34.55 -51.61 22.46
CA ILE A 377 -35.96 -51.26 22.68
C ILE A 377 -36.78 -52.48 22.33
N ARG A 378 -37.48 -53.04 23.30
CA ARG A 378 -38.34 -54.22 23.14
C ARG A 378 -39.63 -53.84 22.42
N ASP A 379 -40.16 -54.82 21.66
CA ASP A 379 -41.43 -54.73 20.95
C ASP A 379 -41.53 -53.46 20.06
N PHE A 380 -40.36 -52.95 19.60
CA PHE A 380 -40.26 -51.69 18.83
C PHE A 380 -41.11 -51.72 17.58
N SER A 381 -41.10 -52.83 16.82
CA SER A 381 -41.87 -52.96 15.56
C SER A 381 -43.37 -52.92 15.84
N GLU A 382 -43.85 -53.61 16.87
CA GLU A 382 -45.25 -53.59 17.28
C GLU A 382 -45.67 -52.21 17.82
N MET A 383 -44.79 -51.58 18.58
CA MET A 383 -45.03 -50.26 19.15
C MET A 383 -45.11 -49.15 18.09
N MET A 384 -44.48 -49.34 16.91
CA MET A 384 -44.39 -48.38 15.82
C MET A 384 -45.35 -48.69 14.65
N GLU A 385 -46.22 -49.74 14.79
CA GLU A 385 -47.11 -50.17 13.69
C GLU A 385 -48.08 -49.07 13.22
N ASP A 386 -48.53 -48.24 14.14
CA ASP A 386 -49.45 -47.13 13.88
C ASP A 386 -48.83 -45.77 13.62
N TYR A 387 -47.45 -45.69 13.60
CA TYR A 387 -46.72 -44.44 13.45
C TYR A 387 -46.28 -44.20 12.00
N ASP A 388 -46.34 -42.97 11.53
CA ASP A 388 -45.70 -42.62 10.27
C ASP A 388 -44.17 -42.56 10.37
N ALA A 389 -43.48 -42.51 9.21
CA ALA A 389 -42.02 -42.52 9.17
C ALA A 389 -41.35 -41.33 9.90
N GLN A 390 -42.01 -40.17 9.92
CA GLN A 390 -41.50 -38.98 10.59
C GLN A 390 -41.66 -39.12 12.10
N GLU A 391 -42.81 -39.63 12.56
CA GLU A 391 -43.09 -39.90 13.96
C GLU A 391 -42.14 -40.96 14.54
N VAL A 392 -41.81 -42.01 13.75
CA VAL A 392 -40.78 -42.98 14.14
C VAL A 392 -39.43 -42.36 14.34
N VAL A 393 -39.00 -41.48 13.39
CA VAL A 393 -37.71 -40.77 13.50
C VAL A 393 -37.69 -39.80 14.73
N GLU A 394 -38.79 -39.08 14.97
CA GLU A 394 -38.90 -38.19 16.13
C GLU A 394 -38.84 -39.00 17.42
N PHE A 395 -39.56 -40.14 17.52
CA PHE A 395 -39.53 -41.03 18.65
C PHE A 395 -38.11 -41.53 18.94
N VAL A 396 -37.41 -42.04 17.90
CA VAL A 396 -36.06 -42.57 18.05
C VAL A 396 -35.11 -41.48 18.51
N ASN A 397 -35.21 -40.26 17.93
CA ASN A 397 -34.38 -39.13 18.32
C ASN A 397 -34.63 -38.69 19.77
N ASP A 398 -35.89 -38.66 20.23
CA ASP A 398 -36.21 -38.32 21.63
C ASP A 398 -35.72 -39.38 22.61
N TYR A 399 -35.77 -40.65 22.24
CA TYR A 399 -35.17 -41.73 23.03
C TYR A 399 -33.65 -41.57 23.08
N LEU A 400 -32.98 -41.38 21.94
CA LEU A 400 -31.51 -41.25 21.89
C LEU A 400 -31.01 -40.01 22.60
N LYS A 401 -31.75 -38.91 22.57
CA LYS A 401 -31.42 -37.66 23.33
C LYS A 401 -31.29 -37.91 24.82
N LEU A 402 -32.00 -38.91 25.36
CA LEU A 402 -31.93 -39.28 26.77
C LEU A 402 -30.90 -40.36 27.08
N MET A 403 -30.76 -41.35 26.18
CA MET A 403 -29.90 -42.53 26.40
C MET A 403 -28.42 -42.25 26.13
N VAL A 404 -28.08 -41.50 25.07
CA VAL A 404 -26.69 -41.20 24.72
C VAL A 404 -25.95 -40.41 25.79
N PRO A 405 -26.55 -39.38 26.41
CA PRO A 405 -25.91 -38.67 27.53
C PRO A 405 -25.59 -39.60 28.73
N CYS A 406 -26.38 -40.65 29.01
CA CYS A 406 -26.08 -41.61 30.05
C CYS A 406 -24.78 -42.39 29.77
N ILE A 407 -24.51 -42.69 28.51
CA ILE A 407 -23.29 -43.39 28.08
C ILE A 407 -22.09 -42.42 28.24
N THR A 408 -22.21 -41.22 27.65
CA THR A 408 -21.09 -40.24 27.63
C THR A 408 -20.74 -39.68 29.03
N ALA A 409 -21.73 -39.51 29.91
CA ALA A 409 -21.51 -39.08 31.28
C ALA A 409 -20.71 -40.09 32.12
N THR A 410 -20.67 -41.34 31.71
CA THR A 410 -19.93 -42.43 32.37
C THR A 410 -18.66 -42.85 31.64
N ASN A 411 -18.08 -41.96 30.83
CA ASN A 411 -16.91 -42.20 29.97
C ASN A 411 -17.10 -43.37 28.96
N GLY A 412 -18.36 -43.65 28.60
CA GLY A 412 -18.70 -44.61 27.57
C GLY A 412 -18.78 -44.01 26.19
N GLU A 413 -18.64 -44.82 25.19
CA GLU A 413 -18.67 -44.45 23.78
C GLU A 413 -19.80 -45.16 23.05
N VAL A 414 -20.57 -44.45 22.26
CA VAL A 414 -21.52 -45.07 21.33
C VAL A 414 -20.73 -45.50 20.09
N ASP A 415 -20.65 -46.83 19.86
CA ASP A 415 -20.01 -47.38 18.67
C ASP A 415 -20.91 -47.20 17.44
N LYS A 416 -22.15 -47.70 17.54
CA LYS A 416 -23.14 -47.55 16.46
C LYS A 416 -24.58 -47.73 16.97
N PHE A 417 -25.49 -47.24 16.14
CA PHE A 417 -26.92 -47.58 16.24
C PHE A 417 -27.25 -48.64 15.20
N LEU A 418 -27.94 -49.70 15.62
CA LEU A 418 -28.39 -50.77 14.75
C LEU A 418 -29.92 -50.70 14.69
N THR A 419 -30.48 -50.84 13.47
CA THR A 419 -31.93 -50.71 13.26
C THR A 419 -32.58 -51.99 12.74
N GLN A 420 -31.81 -53.09 12.68
CA GLN A 420 -32.36 -54.40 12.27
C GLN A 420 -33.13 -55.04 13.41
N GLY A 421 -34.46 -55.11 13.28
CA GLY A 421 -35.36 -55.69 14.25
C GLY A 421 -35.71 -54.82 15.45
N GLY A 422 -35.28 -53.52 15.45
CA GLY A 422 -35.54 -52.56 16.50
C GLY A 422 -34.47 -51.50 16.60
N VAL A 423 -34.48 -50.66 17.63
CA VAL A 423 -33.43 -49.69 17.90
C VAL A 423 -32.48 -50.27 18.94
N ILE A 424 -31.24 -50.46 18.54
CA ILE A 424 -30.17 -50.99 19.40
C ILE A 424 -29.06 -49.95 19.51
N ILE A 425 -28.63 -49.66 20.72
CA ILE A 425 -27.44 -48.89 21.01
C ILE A 425 -26.32 -49.84 21.37
N MET A 426 -25.24 -49.87 20.59
CA MET A 426 -24.00 -50.54 20.97
C MET A 426 -23.07 -49.53 21.62
N ALA A 427 -22.70 -49.73 22.87
CA ALA A 427 -21.85 -48.84 23.61
C ALA A 427 -20.66 -49.61 24.25
N LEU A 428 -19.55 -48.89 24.41
CA LEU A 428 -18.26 -49.43 24.81
C LEU A 428 -17.65 -48.61 25.92
N TRP A 429 -16.95 -49.28 26.85
CA TRP A 429 -16.13 -48.66 27.87
C TRP A 429 -14.75 -49.32 27.87
N GLY A 430 -13.68 -48.49 27.93
CA GLY A 430 -12.30 -48.97 27.93
C GLY A 430 -11.67 -49.16 26.55
N THR A 431 -12.33 -48.69 25.46
CA THR A 431 -11.83 -48.82 24.09
C THR A 431 -10.93 -47.66 23.66
N LEU A 432 -11.33 -46.39 23.87
CA LEU A 432 -10.51 -45.21 23.58
C LEU A 432 -9.73 -44.77 24.83
N GLU A 433 -10.41 -44.57 25.93
CA GLU A 433 -9.82 -44.26 27.24
C GLU A 433 -10.26 -45.35 28.21
N SER A 434 -9.35 -45.82 29.08
CA SER A 434 -9.64 -46.84 30.09
C SER A 434 -9.14 -46.34 31.45
N GLU A 435 -10.00 -46.46 32.45
CA GLU A 435 -9.67 -46.26 33.86
C GLU A 435 -9.35 -47.60 34.60
N GLY A 436 -9.29 -48.68 33.81
CA GLY A 436 -9.13 -50.04 34.27
C GLY A 436 -10.43 -50.87 34.09
N ALA A 437 -10.29 -52.17 33.75
CA ALA A 437 -11.40 -53.00 33.36
C ALA A 437 -12.54 -53.11 34.38
N GLU A 438 -12.22 -53.02 35.66
CA GLU A 438 -13.19 -53.00 36.75
C GLU A 438 -14.00 -51.72 36.77
N LYS A 439 -13.32 -50.55 36.72
CA LYS A 439 -13.97 -49.25 36.73
C LYS A 439 -14.74 -48.98 35.42
N ASP A 440 -14.22 -49.44 34.28
CA ASP A 440 -14.93 -49.41 33.00
C ASP A 440 -16.22 -50.20 33.02
N ALA A 441 -16.19 -51.41 33.62
CA ALA A 441 -17.39 -52.23 33.82
C ALA A 441 -18.40 -51.56 34.80
N LEU A 442 -17.93 -50.97 35.89
CA LEU A 442 -18.78 -50.27 36.84
C LEU A 442 -19.41 -49.02 36.24
N ASN A 443 -18.66 -48.28 35.42
CA ASN A 443 -19.16 -47.12 34.64
C ASN A 443 -20.24 -47.55 33.63
N CYS A 444 -20.09 -48.71 32.99
CA CYS A 444 -21.13 -49.25 32.13
C CYS A 444 -22.42 -49.52 32.97
N ILE A 445 -22.31 -50.14 34.15
CA ILE A 445 -23.48 -50.36 35.04
C ILE A 445 -24.13 -49.03 35.45
N LYS A 446 -23.36 -48.05 35.82
CA LYS A 446 -23.89 -46.72 36.12
C LYS A 446 -24.68 -46.15 34.94
N SER A 447 -24.15 -46.27 33.71
CA SER A 447 -24.83 -45.82 32.52
C SER A 447 -26.21 -46.47 32.33
N VAL A 448 -26.29 -47.80 32.41
CA VAL A 448 -27.58 -48.51 32.20
C VAL A 448 -28.58 -48.26 33.35
N LEU A 449 -28.10 -48.03 34.59
CA LEU A 449 -28.97 -47.60 35.71
C LEU A 449 -29.47 -46.16 35.52
N MET A 450 -28.66 -45.28 34.92
CA MET A 450 -29.09 -43.92 34.52
C MET A 450 -30.13 -44.02 33.38
N MET A 451 -29.91 -44.90 32.38
CA MET A 451 -30.88 -45.14 31.31
C MET A 451 -32.24 -45.63 31.90
N ARG A 452 -32.23 -46.56 32.89
CA ARG A 452 -33.43 -46.99 33.61
C ARG A 452 -34.18 -45.82 34.23
N SER A 453 -33.47 -44.91 34.86
CA SER A 453 -34.01 -43.72 35.51
C SER A 453 -34.60 -42.71 34.50
N CYS A 454 -33.88 -42.45 33.42
CA CYS A 454 -34.32 -41.60 32.31
C CYS A 454 -35.56 -42.13 31.60
N LEU A 455 -35.56 -43.46 31.37
CA LEU A 455 -36.67 -44.14 30.72
C LEU A 455 -37.95 -44.07 31.56
N ARG A 456 -37.83 -44.18 32.88
CA ARG A 456 -38.99 -44.02 33.76
C ARG A 456 -39.59 -42.61 33.65
N SER A 457 -38.78 -41.58 33.65
CA SER A 457 -39.22 -40.21 33.43
C SER A 457 -39.92 -40.02 32.07
N LEU A 458 -39.38 -40.62 31.02
CA LEU A 458 -39.96 -40.61 29.68
C LEU A 458 -41.29 -41.34 29.66
N ASN A 459 -41.36 -42.55 30.24
CA ASN A 459 -42.56 -43.38 30.30
C ASN A 459 -43.71 -42.72 31.03
N GLU A 460 -43.43 -41.96 32.12
CA GLU A 460 -44.45 -41.22 32.82
C GLU A 460 -45.07 -40.08 31.96
N LYS A 461 -44.25 -39.44 31.15
CA LYS A 461 -44.73 -38.45 30.19
C LYS A 461 -45.59 -39.13 29.08
N ARG A 462 -45.16 -40.30 28.61
CA ARG A 462 -45.90 -41.10 27.62
C ARG A 462 -47.23 -41.61 28.13
N LEU A 463 -47.25 -42.10 29.35
CA LEU A 463 -48.46 -42.53 30.01
C LEU A 463 -49.53 -41.45 30.10
N LYS A 464 -49.12 -40.21 30.46
CA LYS A 464 -49.99 -39.02 30.47
C LYS A 464 -50.53 -38.65 29.10
N GLN A 465 -49.83 -39.06 28.06
CA GLN A 465 -50.22 -38.87 26.64
C GLN A 465 -50.99 -40.05 26.04
N GLY A 466 -51.25 -41.09 26.83
CA GLY A 466 -51.91 -42.31 26.37
C GLY A 466 -51.07 -43.17 25.40
N LYS A 467 -49.77 -42.98 25.40
CA LYS A 467 -48.82 -43.70 24.50
C LYS A 467 -48.29 -44.98 25.18
N PRO A 468 -47.93 -46.01 24.42
CA PRO A 468 -47.39 -47.25 24.97
C PRO A 468 -46.07 -46.99 25.70
N LEU A 469 -45.80 -47.75 26.79
CA LEU A 469 -44.58 -47.65 27.58
C LEU A 469 -43.41 -48.28 26.84
N ILE A 470 -42.25 -47.65 26.91
CA ILE A 470 -41.02 -48.16 26.34
C ILE A 470 -40.36 -49.11 27.34
N LYS A 471 -39.99 -50.30 26.90
CA LYS A 471 -39.18 -51.25 27.65
C LYS A 471 -37.84 -51.43 26.98
N ILE A 472 -36.76 -51.50 27.77
CA ILE A 472 -35.40 -51.79 27.27
C ILE A 472 -34.83 -53.05 27.85
N GLY A 473 -34.00 -53.75 27.10
CA GLY A 473 -33.12 -54.79 27.60
C GLY A 473 -31.67 -54.43 27.39
N ASN A 474 -30.84 -54.63 28.40
CA ASN A 474 -29.41 -54.39 28.35
C ASN A 474 -28.64 -55.70 28.55
N GLY A 475 -27.77 -56.03 27.59
CA GLY A 475 -26.85 -57.18 27.71
C GLY A 475 -25.41 -56.67 27.80
N ILE A 476 -24.71 -57.05 28.87
CA ILE A 476 -23.38 -56.53 29.19
C ILE A 476 -22.37 -57.65 29.35
N ASN A 477 -21.23 -57.51 28.69
CA ASN A 477 -20.11 -58.43 28.84
C ASN A 477 -18.76 -57.68 28.83
N THR A 478 -17.86 -58.12 29.74
CA THR A 478 -16.50 -57.57 29.85
C THR A 478 -15.48 -58.63 29.46
N GLY A 479 -14.58 -58.36 28.55
CA GLY A 479 -13.55 -59.30 28.11
C GLY A 479 -12.61 -58.75 27.07
N GLU A 480 -11.73 -59.59 26.57
CA GLU A 480 -10.82 -59.22 25.49
C GLU A 480 -11.57 -59.06 24.18
N LEU A 481 -11.19 -58.01 23.46
CA LEU A 481 -11.64 -57.70 22.09
C LEU A 481 -10.53 -56.99 21.32
N VAL A 482 -10.67 -56.91 20.00
CA VAL A 482 -9.81 -56.12 19.15
C VAL A 482 -10.54 -54.81 18.83
N SER A 483 -9.93 -53.70 19.18
CA SER A 483 -10.41 -52.34 18.90
C SER A 483 -9.50 -51.66 17.92
N GLY A 484 -10.04 -51.07 16.85
CA GLY A 484 -9.23 -50.35 15.86
C GLY A 484 -9.98 -49.97 14.60
N GLN A 485 -9.23 -49.46 13.64
CA GLN A 485 -9.75 -49.09 12.33
C GLN A 485 -9.89 -50.30 11.44
N MET A 486 -11.10 -50.55 10.95
CA MET A 486 -11.44 -51.70 10.11
C MET A 486 -12.23 -51.22 8.90
N GLY A 487 -11.88 -51.71 7.70
CA GLY A 487 -12.57 -51.32 6.48
C GLY A 487 -11.67 -51.34 5.25
N SER A 488 -12.11 -50.62 4.23
CA SER A 488 -11.37 -50.42 2.99
C SER A 488 -10.82 -48.96 2.93
N ASN A 489 -10.02 -48.69 1.89
CA ASN A 489 -9.54 -47.31 1.65
C ASN A 489 -10.66 -46.28 1.39
N GLU A 490 -11.85 -46.75 0.97
CA GLU A 490 -13.01 -45.90 0.68
C GLU A 490 -13.92 -45.70 1.89
N ARG A 491 -13.94 -46.70 2.81
CA ARG A 491 -14.79 -46.65 4.01
C ARG A 491 -14.09 -47.33 5.19
N MET A 492 -13.76 -46.54 6.17
CA MET A 492 -13.15 -46.99 7.41
C MET A 492 -14.10 -46.73 8.59
N GLU A 493 -14.20 -47.71 9.47
CA GLU A 493 -14.93 -47.58 10.72
C GLU A 493 -13.98 -47.89 11.89
N TYR A 494 -14.05 -47.12 12.94
CA TYR A 494 -13.41 -47.49 14.19
C TYR A 494 -14.42 -48.29 15.00
N THR A 495 -14.15 -49.53 15.22
CA THR A 495 -15.10 -50.46 15.87
C THR A 495 -14.36 -51.54 16.60
N VAL A 496 -15.10 -52.45 17.22
CA VAL A 496 -14.58 -53.59 17.98
C VAL A 496 -15.04 -54.89 17.39
N ILE A 497 -14.17 -55.89 17.44
CA ILE A 497 -14.48 -57.28 17.03
C ILE A 497 -13.99 -58.25 18.11
N GLY A 498 -14.74 -59.29 18.36
CA GLY A 498 -14.37 -60.36 19.25
C GLY A 498 -15.57 -61.11 19.83
N ASP A 499 -15.30 -62.26 20.46
CA ASP A 499 -16.30 -63.07 21.11
C ASP A 499 -17.01 -62.27 22.24
N THR A 500 -16.29 -61.37 22.87
CA THR A 500 -16.80 -60.46 23.90
C THR A 500 -17.99 -59.64 23.41
N VAL A 501 -17.89 -59.10 22.18
CA VAL A 501 -18.95 -58.31 21.53
C VAL A 501 -20.18 -59.13 21.22
N ASN A 502 -19.98 -60.26 20.57
CA ASN A 502 -21.07 -61.18 20.19
C ASN A 502 -21.78 -61.74 21.43
N PHE A 503 -21.04 -61.93 22.53
CA PHE A 503 -21.61 -62.48 23.74
C PHE A 503 -22.46 -61.42 24.47
N ALA A 504 -22.06 -60.18 24.54
CA ALA A 504 -22.90 -59.08 25.05
C ALA A 504 -24.25 -58.98 24.31
N ALA A 505 -24.21 -59.05 22.96
CA ALA A 505 -25.43 -59.02 22.13
C ALA A 505 -26.38 -60.20 22.44
N ARG A 506 -25.82 -61.41 22.68
CA ARG A 506 -26.63 -62.61 23.01
C ARG A 506 -27.20 -62.59 24.40
N VAL A 507 -26.57 -61.94 25.37
CA VAL A 507 -27.04 -61.83 26.76
C VAL A 507 -28.19 -60.83 26.87
N GLU A 508 -28.36 -59.96 25.91
CA GLU A 508 -29.49 -59.02 25.86
C GLU A 508 -30.83 -59.76 25.70
N GLY A 509 -30.93 -60.74 24.77
CA GLY A 509 -32.17 -61.42 24.44
C GLY A 509 -32.93 -62.08 25.61
N PRO A 510 -32.27 -62.83 26.52
CA PRO A 510 -32.91 -63.42 27.70
C PRO A 510 -33.55 -62.45 28.69
N ASN A 511 -33.28 -61.15 28.59
CA ASN A 511 -33.93 -60.17 29.47
C ASN A 511 -35.46 -60.26 29.39
N ASP A 512 -36.04 -60.60 28.24
CA ASP A 512 -37.48 -60.72 28.07
C ASP A 512 -38.02 -61.94 28.81
N ALA A 513 -37.40 -63.10 28.61
CA ALA A 513 -37.78 -64.33 29.25
C ALA A 513 -37.64 -64.28 30.78
N PHE A 514 -36.68 -63.52 31.29
CA PHE A 514 -36.44 -63.36 32.71
C PHE A 514 -37.20 -62.18 33.33
N ASP A 515 -37.94 -61.42 32.52
CA ASP A 515 -38.59 -60.16 32.95
C ASP A 515 -37.63 -59.25 33.71
N THR A 516 -36.45 -58.98 33.06
CA THR A 516 -35.37 -58.14 33.56
C THR A 516 -35.04 -57.06 32.54
N ASP A 517 -34.33 -56.03 32.91
CA ASP A 517 -33.88 -54.97 32.03
C ASP A 517 -32.35 -54.88 31.86
N ILE A 518 -31.60 -55.49 32.79
CA ILE A 518 -30.13 -55.45 32.80
C ILE A 518 -29.61 -56.84 33.15
N LEU A 519 -28.93 -57.46 32.20
CA LEU A 519 -28.24 -58.75 32.40
C LEU A 519 -26.74 -58.57 32.17
N ILE A 520 -25.96 -59.07 33.11
CA ILE A 520 -24.50 -59.13 32.99
C ILE A 520 -24.01 -60.58 32.96
N THR A 521 -22.90 -60.83 32.24
CA THR A 521 -22.24 -62.12 32.20
C THR A 521 -21.47 -62.39 33.51
N GLU A 522 -21.15 -63.67 33.72
CA GLU A 522 -20.25 -64.09 34.77
C GLU A 522 -18.88 -63.37 34.70
N ASN A 523 -18.37 -63.11 33.50
CA ASN A 523 -17.12 -62.39 33.34
C ASN A 523 -17.17 -60.95 33.88
N THR A 524 -18.29 -60.26 33.69
CA THR A 524 -18.53 -58.93 34.23
C THR A 524 -18.77 -59.01 35.73
N TRP A 525 -19.61 -59.99 36.15
CA TRP A 525 -19.93 -60.18 37.58
C TRP A 525 -18.70 -60.48 38.44
N ASN A 526 -17.79 -61.34 37.95
CA ASN A 526 -16.54 -61.66 38.64
C ASN A 526 -15.64 -60.47 38.89
N ARG A 527 -15.82 -59.38 38.14
CA ARG A 527 -15.03 -58.14 38.29
C ARG A 527 -15.66 -57.14 39.26
N ILE A 528 -16.99 -57.02 39.19
CA ILE A 528 -17.70 -55.92 39.89
C ILE A 528 -18.90 -56.38 40.70
N GLY A 529 -19.17 -57.71 40.83
CA GLY A 529 -20.35 -58.23 41.52
C GLY A 529 -20.44 -57.85 43.00
N GLU A 530 -19.30 -57.61 43.66
CA GLU A 530 -19.25 -57.14 45.05
C GLU A 530 -19.84 -55.75 45.23
N HIS A 531 -19.78 -54.90 44.22
CA HIS A 531 -20.32 -53.52 44.22
C HIS A 531 -21.81 -53.48 43.83
N LEU A 532 -22.40 -54.62 43.43
CA LEU A 532 -23.75 -54.66 42.90
C LEU A 532 -24.72 -55.49 43.76
N VAL A 533 -25.97 -55.07 43.73
CA VAL A 533 -27.09 -55.88 44.14
C VAL A 533 -27.55 -56.64 42.93
N THR A 534 -27.31 -57.98 42.88
CA THR A 534 -27.64 -58.84 41.72
C THR A 534 -28.41 -60.04 42.14
N GLU A 535 -29.16 -60.62 41.22
CA GLU A 535 -29.83 -61.93 41.36
C GLU A 535 -29.35 -62.85 40.22
N GLU A 536 -28.92 -64.06 40.58
CA GLU A 536 -28.48 -65.06 39.57
C GLU A 536 -29.68 -65.60 38.83
N MET A 537 -29.62 -65.57 37.48
CA MET A 537 -30.69 -66.07 36.64
C MET A 537 -30.43 -67.53 36.23
N PRO A 538 -31.48 -68.26 35.88
CA PRO A 538 -31.31 -69.59 35.32
C PRO A 538 -30.35 -69.58 34.13
N GLY A 539 -29.41 -70.54 34.11
CA GLY A 539 -28.47 -70.65 33.00
C GLY A 539 -29.21 -70.96 31.70
N PHE A 540 -28.77 -70.27 30.63
CA PHE A 540 -29.36 -70.50 29.32
C PHE A 540 -28.30 -70.92 28.29
N GLU A 541 -28.75 -71.67 27.28
CA GLU A 541 -27.87 -72.15 26.21
C GLU A 541 -27.58 -71.03 25.20
N VAL A 542 -26.31 -70.83 24.94
CA VAL A 542 -25.86 -69.84 23.94
C VAL A 542 -25.22 -70.63 22.76
N LYS A 543 -25.67 -70.39 21.59
CA LYS A 543 -25.12 -71.07 20.34
C LYS A 543 -23.59 -70.83 20.30
N GLY A 544 -22.82 -71.96 20.29
CA GLY A 544 -21.35 -71.91 20.27
C GLY A 544 -20.65 -71.94 21.66
N LYS A 545 -21.40 -72.19 22.73
CA LYS A 545 -20.86 -72.51 24.06
C LYS A 545 -21.30 -73.89 24.44
N GLU A 546 -20.41 -74.77 24.97
CA GLU A 546 -20.70 -76.14 25.33
C GLU A 546 -21.49 -76.25 26.65
N LYS A 547 -21.47 -75.26 27.49
CA LYS A 547 -22.15 -75.25 28.79
C LYS A 547 -23.12 -74.09 28.87
N PRO A 548 -24.24 -74.25 29.63
CA PRO A 548 -25.12 -73.12 29.92
C PRO A 548 -24.32 -71.97 30.54
N VAL A 549 -24.65 -70.74 30.14
CA VAL A 549 -23.95 -69.52 30.57
C VAL A 549 -24.65 -68.97 31.83
N ARG A 550 -23.87 -68.65 32.83
CA ARG A 550 -24.36 -67.95 34.03
C ARG A 550 -24.48 -66.46 33.75
N VAL A 551 -25.63 -65.92 34.07
CA VAL A 551 -25.91 -64.48 33.97
C VAL A 551 -26.59 -63.98 35.24
N PHE A 552 -26.40 -62.71 35.49
CA PHE A 552 -26.90 -62.04 36.71
C PHE A 552 -27.73 -60.84 36.29
N ALA A 553 -28.95 -60.74 36.89
CA ALA A 553 -29.77 -59.53 36.78
C ALA A 553 -29.27 -58.49 37.72
N VAL A 554 -29.06 -57.26 37.24
CA VAL A 554 -28.61 -56.13 38.03
C VAL A 554 -29.80 -55.36 38.60
N VAL A 555 -29.90 -55.36 39.91
CA VAL A 555 -30.95 -54.63 40.64
C VAL A 555 -30.52 -53.20 40.90
N ASN A 556 -29.34 -52.99 41.54
CA ASN A 556 -28.85 -51.69 41.93
C ASN A 556 -27.34 -51.71 42.27
N ILE A 557 -26.73 -50.56 42.50
CA ILE A 557 -25.39 -50.42 43.09
C ILE A 557 -25.50 -50.51 44.60
N LYS A 558 -24.59 -51.30 45.23
CA LYS A 558 -24.54 -51.54 46.66
C LYS A 558 -23.70 -50.50 47.38
N ASP A 559 -22.70 -49.96 46.73
CA ASP A 559 -21.74 -48.98 47.25
C ASP A 559 -22.36 -47.58 47.33
N GLU A 560 -22.32 -46.93 48.52
CA GLU A 560 -22.90 -45.63 48.73
C GLU A 560 -22.15 -44.50 47.99
N GLU A 561 -20.83 -44.61 47.87
CA GLU A 561 -20.01 -43.62 47.18
C GLU A 561 -20.31 -43.67 45.66
N GLU A 562 -20.36 -44.86 45.09
CA GLU A 562 -20.70 -45.06 43.68
C GLU A 562 -22.16 -44.68 43.35
N SER A 563 -23.08 -44.92 44.30
CA SER A 563 -24.47 -44.47 44.23
C SER A 563 -24.61 -42.97 44.21
N THR A 564 -23.80 -42.28 45.05
CA THR A 564 -23.77 -40.81 45.10
C THR A 564 -23.21 -40.23 43.81
N ALA A 565 -22.12 -40.79 43.28
CA ALA A 565 -21.54 -40.40 42.00
C ALA A 565 -22.53 -40.57 40.84
N LEU A 566 -23.23 -41.69 40.81
CA LEU A 566 -24.30 -41.95 39.84
C LEU A 566 -25.40 -40.87 39.88
N PHE A 567 -25.81 -40.51 41.08
CA PHE A 567 -26.84 -39.48 41.28
C PHE A 567 -26.38 -38.09 40.81
N GLN A 568 -25.13 -37.73 41.06
CA GLN A 568 -24.53 -36.49 40.53
C GLN A 568 -24.49 -36.49 39.00
N MET A 569 -24.13 -37.61 38.38
CA MET A 569 -24.15 -37.74 36.92
C MET A 569 -25.56 -37.59 36.33
N LEU A 570 -26.59 -38.19 36.99
CA LEU A 570 -27.98 -38.03 36.59
C LEU A 570 -28.44 -36.56 36.55
N GLN A 571 -27.94 -35.71 37.43
CA GLN A 571 -28.26 -34.29 37.47
C GLN A 571 -27.77 -33.54 36.22
N THR A 572 -26.79 -34.07 35.51
CA THR A 572 -26.25 -33.48 34.29
C THR A 572 -27.10 -33.77 33.05
N ILE A 573 -28.02 -34.73 33.13
CA ILE A 573 -28.88 -35.09 31.99
C ILE A 573 -30.07 -34.12 31.92
N PRO A 574 -30.32 -33.46 30.78
CA PRO A 574 -31.42 -32.50 30.65
C PRO A 574 -32.79 -33.20 30.66
N ASP A 575 -33.83 -32.46 31.03
CA ASP A 575 -35.24 -32.85 30.95
C ASP A 575 -35.69 -34.07 31.74
N ILE A 576 -34.95 -34.48 32.80
CA ILE A 576 -35.29 -35.60 33.67
C ILE A 576 -36.04 -35.11 34.90
N ASP A 577 -37.12 -35.85 35.27
CA ASP A 577 -37.73 -35.68 36.61
C ASP A 577 -36.86 -36.35 37.69
N MET A 578 -36.11 -35.56 38.40
CA MET A 578 -35.17 -36.05 39.42
C MET A 578 -35.88 -36.76 40.58
N ASN A 579 -37.15 -36.46 40.88
CA ASN A 579 -37.92 -37.17 41.93
C ASN A 579 -38.24 -38.58 41.51
N LEU A 580 -38.51 -38.82 40.24
CA LEU A 580 -38.71 -40.15 39.71
C LEU A 580 -37.39 -40.90 39.53
N ALA A 581 -36.36 -40.21 39.07
CA ALA A 581 -35.02 -40.78 38.86
C ALA A 581 -34.42 -41.34 40.19
N LYS A 582 -34.53 -40.61 41.28
CA LYS A 582 -34.10 -41.07 42.61
C LYS A 582 -34.67 -42.44 43.04
N ARG A 583 -35.91 -42.72 42.66
CA ARG A 583 -36.57 -43.99 43.00
C ARG A 583 -36.03 -45.18 42.22
N CYS A 584 -35.21 -45.00 41.23
CA CYS A 584 -34.69 -46.04 40.35
C CYS A 584 -33.26 -46.47 40.71
N VAL A 585 -32.53 -45.64 41.45
CA VAL A 585 -31.09 -45.83 41.71
C VAL A 585 -30.73 -45.40 43.13
N GLY A 586 -29.60 -45.90 43.65
CA GLY A 586 -29.07 -45.53 44.94
C GLY A 586 -29.89 -46.07 46.12
N ASN A 587 -29.82 -45.37 47.25
CA ASN A 587 -30.45 -45.81 48.55
C ASN A 587 -31.97 -45.90 48.44
N ASP A 588 -32.62 -45.09 47.63
CA ASP A 588 -34.06 -45.10 47.36
C ASP A 588 -34.47 -46.03 46.19
N GLY A 589 -33.47 -46.65 45.56
CA GLY A 589 -33.66 -47.56 44.44
C GLY A 589 -34.16 -48.96 44.87
N PRO A 590 -34.46 -49.86 43.90
CA PRO A 590 -34.94 -51.20 44.18
C PRO A 590 -33.86 -52.01 44.89
N LYS A 591 -34.31 -52.89 45.87
CA LYS A 591 -33.44 -53.78 46.62
C LYS A 591 -33.55 -55.22 46.13
N THR A 592 -34.61 -55.55 45.41
CA THR A 592 -34.88 -56.88 44.87
C THR A 592 -35.32 -56.81 43.41
N LEU A 593 -35.15 -57.86 42.68
CA LEU A 593 -35.63 -57.96 41.28
C LEU A 593 -37.15 -57.81 41.20
N THR A 594 -37.87 -58.31 42.19
CA THR A 594 -39.32 -58.15 42.28
C THR A 594 -39.71 -56.66 42.33
N GLU A 595 -39.00 -55.85 43.08
CA GLU A 595 -39.24 -54.40 43.11
C GLU A 595 -38.92 -53.72 41.78
N VAL A 596 -37.91 -54.19 41.03
CA VAL A 596 -37.64 -53.73 39.66
C VAL A 596 -38.84 -54.04 38.76
N ARG A 597 -39.34 -55.28 38.78
CA ARG A 597 -40.48 -55.71 37.98
C ARG A 597 -41.76 -54.95 38.29
N GLU A 598 -42.06 -54.72 39.56
CA GLU A 598 -43.25 -53.96 39.98
C GLU A 598 -43.16 -52.50 39.52
N ARG A 599 -41.99 -51.85 39.63
CA ARG A 599 -41.76 -50.47 39.18
C ARG A 599 -41.77 -50.31 37.64
N TRP A 600 -41.61 -51.43 36.90
CA TRP A 600 -41.75 -51.43 35.44
C TRP A 600 -43.21 -51.55 34.97
N ARG A 601 -44.04 -52.17 35.82
CA ARG A 601 -45.46 -52.38 35.50
C ARG A 601 -46.34 -51.19 35.93
N SER A 602 -45.87 -50.39 36.82
CA SER A 602 -46.54 -49.18 37.33
C SER A 602 -46.05 -47.89 36.59
#